data_5e56a6b446729187dce9242a27847a03
#
_entry.id   5e56a6b446729187dce9242a27847a03
#
_cell.length_a   1.000
_cell.length_b   1.000
_cell.length_c   1.000
_cell.angle_alpha   90.00
_cell.angle_beta   90.00
_cell.angle_gamma   90.00
#
_symmetry.space_group_name_H-M   'P 1'
#
loop_
_entity.id
_entity.type
_entity.pdbx_description
1 polymer ?
#
loop_
_entity_poly.entity_id
_entity_poly.type
_entity_poly.pdbx_seq_one_letter_code
_entity_poly.pdbx_strand_id
1 'polypeptide(L)'
;MNLIAWSQNMTPEAAKAAGAILVSKDQLFEQADILTIHLVLSSRTRGLVGAAELERMKPTARLINASRGPIVEEQALIGVLKNKQIAGAAIDVFDIEPLPASHPFRTLDNVLATPHIGYVSHDLYKTFYEDTVSNIRKWLDTH
;
A
#
# COMPACT_ATOMS: atom_id res chain seq x y z
N MET A 1 5.43 8.06 18.51
CA MET A 1 4.79 6.95 17.80
C MET A 1 5.66 5.71 17.97
N ASN A 2 5.08 4.56 18.29
CA ASN A 2 5.82 3.29 18.35
C ASN A 2 5.79 2.67 16.96
N LEU A 3 6.96 2.32 16.42
CA LEU A 3 7.08 1.71 15.11
C LEU A 3 7.31 0.21 15.26
N ILE A 4 6.40 -0.58 14.70
CA ILE A 4 6.52 -2.04 14.61
C ILE A 4 6.59 -2.43 13.13
N ALA A 5 7.29 -3.50 12.81
CA ALA A 5 7.47 -3.93 11.42
C ALA A 5 7.46 -5.45 11.30
N TRP A 6 7.03 -5.92 10.14
CA TRP A 6 7.14 -7.31 9.73
C TRP A 6 7.40 -7.40 8.22
N SER A 7 8.30 -8.26 7.83
CA SER A 7 8.32 -8.84 6.50
C SER A 7 8.94 -10.24 6.57
N GLN A 8 8.71 -11.07 5.56
CA GLN A 8 9.09 -12.47 5.58
C GLN A 8 10.60 -12.70 5.84
N ASN A 9 11.46 -11.79 5.40
CA ASN A 9 12.91 -11.91 5.49
C ASN A 9 13.54 -10.81 6.38
N MET A 10 12.75 -10.05 7.15
CA MET A 10 13.26 -9.01 8.01
C MET A 10 13.93 -9.62 9.23
N THR A 11 15.14 -9.18 9.54
CA THR A 11 15.85 -9.57 10.77
C THR A 11 15.62 -8.55 11.89
N PRO A 12 15.78 -8.95 13.15
CA PRO A 12 15.70 -8.02 14.28
C PRO A 12 16.67 -6.83 14.15
N GLU A 13 17.87 -7.08 13.63
CA GLU A 13 18.90 -6.07 13.43
C GLU A 13 18.47 -5.03 12.38
N ALA A 14 17.88 -5.49 11.26
CA ALA A 14 17.37 -4.63 10.22
C ALA A 14 16.19 -3.77 10.71
N ALA A 15 15.27 -4.35 11.46
CA ALA A 15 14.17 -3.62 12.08
C ALA A 15 14.68 -2.57 13.05
N LYS A 16 15.61 -2.93 13.94
CA LYS A 16 16.23 -2.01 14.90
C LYS A 16 17.00 -0.87 14.20
N ALA A 17 17.72 -1.16 13.13
CA ALA A 17 18.44 -0.14 12.35
C ALA A 17 17.46 0.88 11.72
N ALA A 18 16.25 0.45 11.38
CA ALA A 18 15.16 1.31 10.90
C ALA A 18 14.36 1.99 12.03
N GLY A 19 14.74 1.81 13.30
CA GLY A 19 14.03 2.36 14.45
C GLY A 19 12.71 1.66 14.76
N ALA A 20 12.53 0.42 14.28
CA ALA A 20 11.32 -0.37 14.47
C ALA A 20 11.57 -1.60 15.36
N ILE A 21 10.50 -2.14 15.93
CA ILE A 21 10.49 -3.42 16.63
C ILE A 21 9.97 -4.48 15.67
N LEU A 22 10.74 -5.56 15.45
CA LEU A 22 10.27 -6.71 14.69
C LEU A 22 9.22 -7.46 15.49
N VAL A 23 8.08 -7.72 14.85
CA VAL A 23 6.98 -8.51 15.42
C VAL A 23 6.58 -9.63 14.47
N SER A 24 5.75 -10.57 14.89
CA SER A 24 5.14 -11.55 13.98
C SER A 24 4.11 -10.88 13.05
N LYS A 25 3.74 -11.55 11.96
CA LYS A 25 2.68 -11.08 11.07
C LYS A 25 1.39 -10.83 11.83
N ASP A 26 0.95 -11.79 12.63
CA ASP A 26 -0.28 -11.68 13.42
C ASP A 26 -0.22 -10.51 14.39
N GLN A 27 0.89 -10.37 15.12
CA GLN A 27 1.09 -9.25 16.04
C GLN A 27 1.07 -7.88 15.33
N LEU A 28 1.57 -7.80 14.10
CA LEU A 28 1.51 -6.56 13.32
C LEU A 28 0.07 -6.13 13.11
N PHE A 29 -0.81 -7.04 12.67
CA PHE A 29 -2.21 -6.73 12.43
C PHE A 29 -2.98 -6.45 13.73
N GLU A 30 -2.71 -7.19 14.80
CA GLU A 30 -3.37 -7.03 16.10
C GLU A 30 -3.00 -5.71 16.80
N GLN A 31 -1.76 -5.24 16.64
CA GLN A 31 -1.25 -4.10 17.41
C GLN A 31 -1.30 -2.78 16.66
N ALA A 32 -1.30 -2.80 15.32
CA ALA A 32 -1.24 -1.58 14.52
C ALA A 32 -2.48 -0.69 14.71
N ASP A 33 -2.25 0.59 14.95
CA ASP A 33 -3.27 1.64 14.84
C ASP A 33 -3.34 2.19 13.41
N ILE A 34 -2.18 2.23 12.75
CA ILE A 34 -2.03 2.55 11.32
C ILE A 34 -1.11 1.48 10.73
N LEU A 35 -1.61 0.71 9.76
CA LEU A 35 -0.86 -0.28 9.02
C LEU A 35 -0.61 0.22 7.61
N THR A 36 0.66 0.28 7.20
CA THR A 36 1.04 0.71 5.84
C THR A 36 1.82 -0.38 5.12
N ILE A 37 1.51 -0.59 3.84
CA ILE A 37 2.09 -1.65 3.00
C ILE A 37 3.17 -1.05 2.09
N HIS A 38 4.39 -1.62 2.16
CA HIS A 38 5.55 -1.23 1.36
C HIS A 38 6.24 -2.44 0.71
N LEU A 39 5.48 -3.44 0.31
CA LEU A 39 5.99 -4.68 -0.27
C LEU A 39 5.93 -4.64 -1.81
N VAL A 40 6.89 -5.29 -2.45
CA VAL A 40 6.84 -5.55 -3.90
C VAL A 40 5.81 -6.64 -4.18
N LEU A 41 4.97 -6.46 -5.20
CA LEU A 41 4.03 -7.49 -5.65
C LEU A 41 4.79 -8.68 -6.27
N SER A 42 4.51 -9.86 -5.79
CA SER A 42 5.07 -11.12 -6.25
C SER A 42 4.09 -12.26 -5.98
N SER A 43 4.41 -13.48 -6.42
CA SER A 43 3.62 -14.67 -6.07
C SER A 43 3.49 -14.89 -4.55
N ARG A 44 4.47 -14.42 -3.77
CA ARG A 44 4.49 -14.56 -2.29
C ARG A 44 3.72 -13.46 -1.57
N THR A 45 3.47 -12.32 -2.21
CA THR A 45 2.82 -11.16 -1.59
C THR A 45 1.43 -10.88 -2.14
N ARG A 46 1.03 -11.54 -3.22
CA ARG A 46 -0.34 -11.49 -3.74
C ARG A 46 -1.29 -12.12 -2.72
N GLY A 47 -2.35 -11.38 -2.36
CA GLY A 47 -3.33 -11.81 -1.35
C GLY A 47 -2.75 -11.97 0.05
N LEU A 48 -1.58 -11.38 0.34
CA LEU A 48 -0.92 -11.47 1.64
C LEU A 48 -1.77 -10.92 2.78
N VAL A 49 -2.59 -9.93 2.47
CA VAL A 49 -3.55 -9.32 3.40
C VAL A 49 -4.94 -9.74 2.96
N GLY A 50 -5.42 -10.82 3.51
CA GLY A 50 -6.76 -11.37 3.28
C GLY A 50 -7.70 -11.14 4.45
N ALA A 51 -8.83 -11.85 4.44
CA ALA A 51 -9.86 -11.74 5.47
C ALA A 51 -9.29 -12.02 6.87
N ALA A 52 -8.47 -13.06 7.02
CA ALA A 52 -7.90 -13.44 8.32
C ALA A 52 -7.00 -12.36 8.94
N GLU A 53 -6.24 -11.64 8.13
CA GLU A 53 -5.39 -10.53 8.57
C GLU A 53 -6.25 -9.31 8.91
N LEU A 54 -7.22 -8.96 8.05
CA LEU A 54 -8.08 -7.81 8.25
C LEU A 54 -8.98 -7.94 9.49
N GLU A 55 -9.45 -9.15 9.79
CA GLU A 55 -10.26 -9.45 10.98
C GLU A 55 -9.48 -9.30 12.30
N ARG A 56 -8.14 -9.40 12.26
CA ARG A 56 -7.29 -9.17 13.44
C ARG A 56 -7.09 -7.69 13.75
N MET A 57 -7.35 -6.80 12.81
CA MET A 57 -7.10 -5.37 12.98
C MET A 57 -8.06 -4.77 14.02
N LYS A 58 -7.58 -3.79 14.76
CA LYS A 58 -8.39 -3.04 15.71
C LYS A 58 -9.55 -2.33 15.00
N PRO A 59 -10.72 -2.20 15.63
CA PRO A 59 -11.83 -1.40 15.05
C PRO A 59 -11.46 0.06 14.80
N THR A 60 -10.47 0.59 15.50
CA THR A 60 -9.95 1.96 15.33
C THR A 60 -8.82 2.06 14.30
N ALA A 61 -8.32 0.92 13.80
CA ALA A 61 -7.17 0.90 12.90
C ALA A 61 -7.50 1.39 11.50
N ARG A 62 -6.47 1.87 10.81
CA ARG A 62 -6.51 2.27 9.39
C ARG A 62 -5.48 1.51 8.58
N LEU A 63 -5.89 1.05 7.39
CA LEU A 63 -5.01 0.43 6.41
C LEU A 63 -4.59 1.46 5.36
N ILE A 64 -3.30 1.47 5.00
CA ILE A 64 -2.78 2.31 3.91
C ILE A 64 -2.11 1.38 2.88
N ASN A 65 -2.57 1.43 1.64
CA ASN A 65 -1.92 0.73 0.53
C ASN A 65 -1.60 1.69 -0.61
N ALA A 66 -0.33 2.10 -0.69
CA ALA A 66 0.25 2.85 -1.80
C ALA A 66 1.32 2.01 -2.54
N SER A 67 1.28 0.68 -2.40
CA SER A 67 2.23 -0.24 -3.00
C SER A 67 1.66 -0.88 -4.27
N ARG A 68 0.84 -1.93 -4.13
CA ARG A 68 0.13 -2.58 -5.25
C ARG A 68 -1.21 -3.15 -4.76
N GLY A 69 -2.29 -2.97 -5.55
CA GLY A 69 -3.64 -3.43 -5.22
C GLY A 69 -3.69 -4.90 -4.83
N PRO A 70 -3.21 -5.84 -5.67
CA PRO A 70 -3.33 -7.28 -5.42
C PRO A 70 -2.55 -7.84 -4.22
N ILE A 71 -1.86 -7.01 -3.44
CA ILE A 71 -1.29 -7.44 -2.15
C ILE A 71 -2.40 -7.62 -1.10
N VAL A 72 -3.48 -6.86 -1.22
CA VAL A 72 -4.67 -6.97 -0.38
C VAL A 72 -5.77 -7.67 -1.18
N GLU A 73 -6.46 -8.62 -0.58
CA GLU A 73 -7.66 -9.20 -1.18
C GLU A 73 -8.79 -8.16 -1.19
N GLU A 74 -9.05 -7.59 -2.37
CA GLU A 74 -9.94 -6.44 -2.53
C GLU A 74 -11.35 -6.68 -1.97
N GLN A 75 -11.92 -7.87 -2.20
CA GLN A 75 -13.26 -8.19 -1.70
C GLN A 75 -13.31 -8.32 -0.18
N ALA A 76 -12.25 -8.85 0.43
CA ALA A 76 -12.14 -8.91 1.89
C ALA A 76 -12.05 -7.50 2.48
N LEU A 77 -11.24 -6.61 1.88
CA LEU A 77 -11.14 -5.22 2.32
C LEU A 77 -12.47 -4.46 2.17
N ILE A 78 -13.18 -4.63 1.06
CA ILE A 78 -14.51 -4.06 0.88
C ILE A 78 -15.47 -4.54 1.96
N GLY A 79 -15.42 -5.83 2.32
CA GLY A 79 -16.26 -6.42 3.35
C GLY A 79 -16.05 -5.79 4.72
N VAL A 80 -14.80 -5.71 5.19
CA VAL A 80 -14.47 -5.14 6.52
C VAL A 80 -14.76 -3.63 6.59
N LEU A 81 -14.59 -2.90 5.48
CA LEU A 81 -14.91 -1.47 5.40
C LEU A 81 -16.42 -1.21 5.44
N LYS A 82 -17.21 -1.95 4.66
CA LYS A 82 -18.69 -1.88 4.67
C LYS A 82 -19.26 -2.17 6.04
N ASN A 83 -18.71 -3.16 6.72
CA ASN A 83 -19.15 -3.59 8.05
C ASN A 83 -18.54 -2.74 9.18
N LYS A 84 -17.72 -1.73 8.85
CA LYS A 84 -17.02 -0.85 9.81
C LYS A 84 -16.21 -1.62 10.85
N GLN A 85 -15.64 -2.77 10.44
CA GLN A 85 -14.78 -3.61 11.29
C GLN A 85 -13.41 -2.96 11.53
N ILE A 86 -12.97 -2.08 10.61
CA ILE A 86 -11.84 -1.16 10.78
C ILE A 86 -12.30 0.27 10.54
N ALA A 87 -11.58 1.25 11.08
CA ALA A 87 -11.97 2.66 10.99
C ALA A 87 -11.94 3.19 9.55
N GLY A 88 -11.05 2.67 8.70
CA GLY A 88 -10.99 3.10 7.30
C GLY A 88 -9.75 2.64 6.57
N ALA A 89 -9.65 3.01 5.29
CA ALA A 89 -8.48 2.76 4.48
C ALA A 89 -8.12 3.94 3.57
N ALA A 90 -6.82 4.09 3.28
CA ALA A 90 -6.29 4.97 2.23
C ALA A 90 -5.67 4.09 1.14
N ILE A 91 -6.21 4.15 -0.07
CA ILE A 91 -5.89 3.25 -1.18
C ILE A 91 -5.49 4.09 -2.39
N ASP A 92 -4.23 3.95 -2.81
CA ASP A 92 -3.71 4.62 -4.02
C ASP A 92 -3.59 3.65 -5.21
N VAL A 93 -3.78 2.34 -4.98
CA VAL A 93 -3.57 1.27 -5.95
C VAL A 93 -4.71 0.24 -5.90
N PHE A 94 -5.08 -0.33 -7.05
CA PHE A 94 -6.26 -1.18 -7.19
C PHE A 94 -5.92 -2.45 -7.98
N ASP A 95 -6.82 -3.43 -7.96
CA ASP A 95 -6.69 -4.64 -8.78
C ASP A 95 -6.86 -4.33 -10.27
N ILE A 96 -7.77 -3.40 -10.58
CA ILE A 96 -8.03 -2.88 -11.92
C ILE A 96 -7.81 -1.38 -11.92
N GLU A 97 -6.89 -0.91 -12.73
CA GLU A 97 -6.57 0.52 -12.91
C GLU A 97 -6.78 0.95 -14.37
N PRO A 98 -7.51 2.04 -14.62
CA PRO A 98 -8.16 2.96 -13.66
C PRO A 98 -9.33 2.33 -12.91
N LEU A 99 -9.54 2.75 -11.65
CA LEU A 99 -10.64 2.25 -10.82
C LEU A 99 -12.01 2.51 -11.48
N PRO A 100 -12.83 1.47 -11.74
CA PRO A 100 -14.14 1.62 -12.40
C PRO A 100 -15.04 2.63 -11.67
N ALA A 101 -15.89 3.33 -12.44
CA ALA A 101 -16.77 4.36 -11.87
C ALA A 101 -17.78 3.80 -10.84
N SER A 102 -18.21 2.54 -11.01
CA SER A 102 -19.13 1.84 -10.10
C SER A 102 -18.46 1.15 -8.93
N HIS A 103 -17.13 1.29 -8.78
CA HIS A 103 -16.40 0.55 -7.75
C HIS A 103 -16.75 1.01 -6.33
N PRO A 104 -16.95 0.08 -5.36
CA PRO A 104 -17.35 0.41 -3.99
C PRO A 104 -16.43 1.41 -3.27
N PHE A 105 -15.12 1.39 -3.53
CA PHE A 105 -14.19 2.34 -2.91
C PHE A 105 -14.48 3.82 -3.24
N ARG A 106 -15.29 4.10 -4.26
CA ARG A 106 -15.69 5.47 -4.60
C ARG A 106 -16.83 6.01 -3.74
N THR A 107 -17.55 5.14 -3.06
CA THR A 107 -18.78 5.51 -2.32
C THR A 107 -18.71 5.22 -0.82
N LEU A 108 -17.71 4.45 -0.38
CA LEU A 108 -17.51 4.19 1.06
C LEU A 108 -17.00 5.44 1.76
N ASP A 109 -17.66 5.85 2.83
CA ASP A 109 -17.38 7.06 3.62
C ASP A 109 -16.08 6.98 4.43
N ASN A 110 -15.58 5.75 4.62
CA ASN A 110 -14.34 5.46 5.36
C ASN A 110 -13.17 5.06 4.43
N VAL A 111 -13.24 5.42 3.15
CA VAL A 111 -12.17 5.18 2.17
C VAL A 111 -11.68 6.49 1.57
N LEU A 112 -10.36 6.71 1.61
CA LEU A 112 -9.67 7.69 0.81
C LEU A 112 -9.04 6.97 -0.39
N ALA A 113 -9.58 7.17 -1.60
CA ALA A 113 -9.06 6.58 -2.83
C ALA A 113 -8.38 7.65 -3.69
N THR A 114 -7.14 7.41 -4.12
CA THR A 114 -6.38 8.26 -5.05
C THR A 114 -5.97 7.44 -6.27
N PRO A 115 -5.82 8.03 -7.48
CA PRO A 115 -5.67 7.28 -8.72
C PRO A 115 -4.19 6.96 -9.04
N HIS A 116 -3.51 6.22 -8.14
CA HIS A 116 -2.11 5.79 -8.27
C HIS A 116 -1.14 6.96 -8.49
N ILE A 117 -1.25 7.95 -7.62
CA ILE A 117 -0.49 9.20 -7.70
C ILE A 117 0.46 9.43 -6.52
N GLY A 118 0.69 8.42 -5.68
CA GLY A 118 1.56 8.56 -4.50
C GLY A 118 3.01 8.91 -4.82
N TYR A 119 3.45 8.70 -6.08
CA TYR A 119 4.76 9.11 -6.59
C TYR A 119 4.76 10.54 -7.19
N VAL A 120 3.60 11.16 -7.38
CA VAL A 120 3.48 12.45 -8.07
C VAL A 120 3.97 13.57 -7.15
N SER A 121 5.15 14.08 -7.44
CA SER A 121 5.72 15.27 -6.83
C SER A 121 6.37 16.16 -7.89
N HIS A 122 6.51 17.45 -7.59
CA HIS A 122 7.17 18.41 -8.49
C HIS A 122 8.57 17.93 -8.91
N ASP A 123 9.37 17.46 -7.94
CA ASP A 123 10.76 17.08 -8.20
C ASP A 123 10.86 15.79 -9.02
N LEU A 124 9.99 14.81 -8.79
CA LEU A 124 9.94 13.59 -9.61
C LEU A 124 9.52 13.89 -11.04
N TYR A 125 8.49 14.73 -11.24
CA TYR A 125 8.08 15.13 -12.58
C TYR A 125 9.18 15.87 -13.32
N LYS A 126 9.86 16.84 -12.66
CA LYS A 126 11.00 17.52 -13.23
C LYS A 126 12.07 16.53 -13.71
N THR A 127 12.49 15.61 -12.87
CA THR A 127 13.47 14.56 -13.20
C THR A 127 13.01 13.71 -14.38
N PHE A 128 11.75 13.22 -14.38
CA PHE A 128 11.23 12.40 -15.47
C PHE A 128 11.23 13.13 -16.82
N TYR A 129 10.83 14.39 -16.85
CA TYR A 129 10.86 15.17 -18.09
C TYR A 129 12.28 15.47 -18.56
N GLU A 130 13.19 15.85 -17.67
CA GLU A 130 14.60 16.10 -18.00
C GLU A 130 15.27 14.83 -18.55
N ASP A 131 15.07 13.69 -17.92
CA ASP A 131 15.60 12.40 -18.37
C ASP A 131 14.98 11.96 -19.71
N THR A 132 13.69 12.16 -19.90
CA THR A 132 13.01 11.87 -21.16
C THR A 132 13.61 12.66 -22.31
N VAL A 133 13.75 13.96 -22.14
CA VAL A 133 14.37 14.85 -23.17
C VAL A 133 15.83 14.46 -23.43
N SER A 134 16.59 14.18 -22.38
CA SER A 134 17.99 13.73 -22.50
C SER A 134 18.11 12.40 -23.27
N ASN A 135 17.25 11.43 -22.98
CA ASN A 135 17.25 10.14 -23.66
C ASN A 135 16.87 10.24 -25.14
N ILE A 136 15.84 11.06 -25.46
CA ILE A 136 15.46 11.33 -26.86
C ILE A 136 16.62 11.99 -27.62
N ARG A 137 17.27 13.01 -27.04
CA ARG A 137 18.42 13.68 -27.64
C ARG A 137 19.57 12.71 -27.91
N LYS A 138 19.95 11.92 -26.92
CA LYS A 138 21.00 10.88 -27.10
C LYS A 138 20.66 9.91 -28.24
N TRP A 139 19.40 9.49 -28.34
CA TRP A 139 18.99 8.58 -29.41
C TRP A 139 19.11 9.24 -30.80
N LEU A 140 18.67 10.50 -30.95
CA LEU A 140 18.78 11.27 -32.19
C LEU A 140 20.24 11.50 -32.61
N ASP A 141 21.15 11.71 -31.65
CA ASP A 141 22.58 11.94 -31.93
C ASP A 141 23.30 10.64 -32.37
N THR A 142 22.70 9.46 -32.15
CA THR A 142 23.30 8.15 -32.49
C THR A 142 22.64 7.45 -33.67
N HIS A 143 21.55 7.98 -34.21
CA HIS A 143 20.80 7.45 -35.36
C HIS A 143 20.51 8.50 -36.41
#